data_140ce289f584f17ebeb79e5f4981e6a1
#
_entry.id   140ce289f584f17ebeb79e5f4981e6a1
#
_cell.length_a   1.000
_cell.length_b   1.000
_cell.length_c   1.000
_cell.angle_alpha   90.00
_cell.angle_beta   90.00
_cell.angle_gamma   90.00
#
_symmetry.space_group_name_H-M   'P 1'
#
loop_
_entity.id
_entity.type
_entity.pdbx_description
1 polymer ?
#
loop_
_entity_poly.entity_id
_entity_poly.type
_entity_poly.pdbx_seq_one_letter_code
_entity_poly.pdbx_strand_id
1 'polypeptide(L)'
;NAAQKEAEYIERAITSTREAYGIGPDKVITQPGWTAGPANPALVNSDEPTLSNVRILDPNVVSPTFIQQQQRQNFYGFPTQLAVDRYRIDGELRDFVVSVRELDPSRYLENQQNWLNKHLVYTHGDGFVAAPANRVKESTDVNNVDGGGDPFYYVSDTSNYQTEEYKRDAPIKVSQPRIYFGELLAKIDPDYAIVGSDDGQAREHDIGDDKYTYQGPAGVSLGNWFSRVLYAGKYAERNFLLSGEINSASKIIYNRDPRDRVEQVAPWLTVDSKTYPAVMEDGSIKWIVDGYTTLDDYPYSQPTSLQSATADAQDLNPGQTGRTQINKTVSYVRNSVKATVDAYTSKVELYQFDTDDPVLKTWMEVFPDTVKSRADFDAQTSLRDHVRYPEDIFKIQRSLLTRYHVDSPQTFFQASDFWSVPSDPTDPDAEQRGLDQPPYYFVASDPESGEPTFQLTSVLTRLNRPILGAYVTVSSNPENYGQMTVKQLPSNSQRSGPQQAFNPMRTDRTVAESLKSLENTATVTFGNLLTLPVGDNGILYVVPLYAQAQGEEAFPRLFRVITRFESADRV
;
A
#
# COMPACT_ATOMS: atom_id res chain seq x y z
N ASN A 1 -6.95 28.92 37.99
CA ASN A 1 -7.34 27.68 37.34
C ASN A 1 -6.20 27.17 36.48
N ALA A 2 -5.83 25.88 36.59
CA ALA A 2 -4.73 25.30 35.85
C ALA A 2 -4.94 25.45 34.32
N ALA A 3 -6.15 25.15 33.83
CA ALA A 3 -6.50 25.29 32.43
C ALA A 3 -6.26 26.72 31.86
N GLN A 4 -6.46 27.75 32.65
CA GLN A 4 -6.22 29.14 32.23
C GLN A 4 -4.71 29.48 32.18
N LYS A 5 -3.91 28.88 33.05
CA LYS A 5 -2.46 29.09 33.06
C LYS A 5 -1.77 28.36 31.92
N GLU A 6 -2.29 27.22 31.50
CA GLU A 6 -1.75 26.39 30.42
C GLU A 6 -2.30 26.77 29.03
N ALA A 7 -3.35 27.61 28.98
CA ALA A 7 -4.06 27.90 27.72
C ALA A 7 -3.15 28.37 26.58
N GLU A 8 -2.22 29.27 26.85
CA GLU A 8 -1.28 29.80 25.85
C GLU A 8 -0.32 28.71 25.33
N TYR A 9 0.16 27.85 26.23
CA TYR A 9 1.05 26.75 25.85
C TYR A 9 0.32 25.67 25.05
N ILE A 10 -0.91 25.37 25.42
CA ILE A 10 -1.78 24.44 24.69
C ILE A 10 -2.08 24.98 23.29
N GLU A 11 -2.39 26.26 23.15
CA GLU A 11 -2.64 26.90 21.85
C GLU A 11 -1.39 26.83 20.94
N ARG A 12 -0.22 27.10 21.50
CA ARG A 12 1.06 26.93 20.78
C ARG A 12 1.28 25.46 20.36
N ALA A 13 1.01 24.50 21.27
CA ALA A 13 1.16 23.09 20.98
C ALA A 13 0.19 22.62 19.88
N ILE A 14 -1.06 23.08 19.89
CA ILE A 14 -2.06 22.78 18.85
C ILE A 14 -1.57 23.33 17.50
N THR A 15 -1.20 24.60 17.44
CA THR A 15 -0.75 25.26 16.21
C THR A 15 0.50 24.60 15.64
N SER A 16 1.54 24.44 16.49
CA SER A 16 2.82 23.86 16.06
C SER A 16 2.68 22.39 15.61
N THR A 17 1.89 21.60 16.31
CA THR A 17 1.66 20.20 15.94
C THR A 17 0.92 20.10 14.61
N ARG A 18 -0.13 20.90 14.40
CA ARG A 18 -0.86 20.92 13.16
C ARG A 18 0.02 21.33 11.96
N GLU A 19 0.87 22.32 12.16
CA GLU A 19 1.83 22.75 11.14
C GLU A 19 2.88 21.68 10.86
N ALA A 20 3.50 21.13 11.90
CA ALA A 20 4.58 20.15 11.79
C ALA A 20 4.17 18.85 11.07
N TYR A 21 2.93 18.44 11.21
CA TYR A 21 2.42 17.19 10.65
C TYR A 21 1.46 17.40 9.47
N GLY A 22 1.27 18.62 8.99
CA GLY A 22 0.43 18.92 7.83
C GLY A 22 -1.06 18.62 8.05
N ILE A 23 -1.56 18.87 9.25
CA ILE A 23 -2.97 18.70 9.63
C ILE A 23 -3.63 20.03 10.05
N GLY A 24 -3.11 21.15 9.57
CA GLY A 24 -3.67 22.47 9.80
C GLY A 24 -4.99 22.70 9.05
N PRO A 25 -5.68 23.81 9.34
CA PRO A 25 -6.99 24.13 8.75
C PRO A 25 -6.92 24.40 7.24
N ASP A 26 -5.74 24.62 6.69
CA ASP A 26 -5.47 24.72 5.25
C ASP A 26 -5.42 23.34 4.54
N LYS A 27 -5.24 22.26 5.28
CA LYS A 27 -5.14 20.89 4.77
C LYS A 27 -6.32 20.00 5.17
N VAL A 28 -6.98 20.32 6.28
CA VAL A 28 -8.08 19.52 6.84
C VAL A 28 -9.39 20.30 6.80
N ILE A 29 -10.35 19.78 6.06
CA ILE A 29 -11.70 20.33 5.98
C ILE A 29 -12.60 19.52 6.89
N THR A 30 -13.15 20.15 7.92
CA THR A 30 -14.11 19.51 8.82
C THR A 30 -15.54 19.78 8.35
N GLN A 31 -16.30 18.70 8.15
CA GLN A 31 -17.73 18.72 7.83
C GLN A 31 -18.52 18.25 9.06
N PRO A 32 -19.03 19.16 9.87
CA PRO A 32 -19.80 18.81 11.08
C PRO A 32 -21.19 18.32 10.73
N GLY A 33 -21.80 17.55 11.64
CA GLY A 33 -23.20 17.14 11.56
C GLY A 33 -23.47 15.97 10.61
N TRP A 34 -22.45 15.23 10.19
CA TRP A 34 -22.66 14.00 9.43
C TRP A 34 -23.52 13.01 10.21
N THR A 35 -24.50 12.38 9.54
CA THR A 35 -25.52 11.51 10.14
C THR A 35 -26.46 12.17 11.16
N ALA A 36 -26.56 13.50 11.16
CA ALA A 36 -27.49 14.22 12.02
C ALA A 36 -28.97 13.94 11.72
N GLY A 37 -29.25 13.63 10.44
CA GLY A 37 -30.57 13.28 9.93
C GLY A 37 -30.65 11.88 9.34
N PRO A 38 -31.85 11.44 8.89
CA PRO A 38 -31.98 10.20 8.13
C PRO A 38 -31.29 10.30 6.77
N ALA A 39 -30.80 9.18 6.26
CA ALA A 39 -30.27 9.09 4.91
C ALA A 39 -31.39 9.26 3.87
N ASN A 40 -31.14 10.06 2.83
CA ASN A 40 -32.05 10.18 1.69
C ASN A 40 -31.88 8.96 0.76
N PRO A 41 -32.92 8.10 0.60
CA PRO A 41 -32.79 6.91 -0.22
C PRO A 41 -32.41 7.19 -1.68
N ALA A 42 -32.84 8.32 -2.23
CA ALA A 42 -32.50 8.69 -3.61
C ALA A 42 -31.01 9.00 -3.74
N LEU A 43 -30.43 9.73 -2.77
CA LEU A 43 -29.00 10.03 -2.76
C LEU A 43 -28.15 8.78 -2.49
N VAL A 44 -28.61 7.89 -1.62
CA VAL A 44 -27.94 6.60 -1.38
C VAL A 44 -27.90 5.77 -2.67
N ASN A 45 -29.05 5.64 -3.35
CA ASN A 45 -29.13 4.85 -4.58
C ASN A 45 -28.39 5.48 -5.77
N SER A 46 -28.19 6.80 -5.77
CA SER A 46 -27.44 7.51 -6.81
C SER A 46 -25.95 7.64 -6.53
N ASP A 47 -25.46 7.19 -5.38
CA ASP A 47 -24.03 7.18 -5.05
C ASP A 47 -23.31 5.99 -5.73
N GLU A 48 -23.45 5.93 -7.06
CA GLU A 48 -22.88 4.90 -7.88
C GLU A 48 -21.34 4.83 -7.79
N PRO A 49 -20.58 5.95 -7.77
CA PRO A 49 -19.12 5.88 -7.65
C PRO A 49 -18.64 5.14 -6.40
N THR A 50 -19.34 5.29 -5.28
CA THR A 50 -19.02 4.53 -4.05
C THR A 50 -19.52 3.09 -4.14
N LEU A 51 -20.79 2.88 -4.48
CA LEU A 51 -21.43 1.56 -4.44
C LEU A 51 -20.87 0.58 -5.49
N SER A 52 -20.54 1.05 -6.70
CA SER A 52 -19.98 0.22 -7.77
C SER A 52 -18.51 -0.12 -7.55
N ASN A 53 -17.78 0.66 -6.75
CA ASN A 53 -16.36 0.48 -6.49
C ASN A 53 -16.06 -0.07 -5.09
N VAL A 54 -17.03 -0.62 -4.37
CA VAL A 54 -16.78 -1.23 -3.08
C VAL A 54 -15.73 -2.32 -3.21
N ARG A 55 -14.60 -2.12 -2.52
CA ARG A 55 -13.50 -3.07 -2.54
C ARG A 55 -13.87 -4.35 -1.81
N ILE A 56 -13.81 -5.48 -2.50
CA ILE A 56 -14.08 -6.82 -1.95
C ILE A 56 -12.85 -7.73 -1.98
N LEU A 57 -11.81 -7.40 -2.75
CA LEU A 57 -10.51 -8.06 -2.69
C LEU A 57 -9.61 -7.33 -1.68
N ASP A 58 -9.26 -8.01 -0.61
CA ASP A 58 -8.34 -7.48 0.40
C ASP A 58 -6.89 -7.83 0.04
N PRO A 59 -6.02 -6.84 -0.24
CA PRO A 59 -4.64 -7.08 -0.64
C PRO A 59 -3.81 -7.82 0.43
N ASN A 60 -4.27 -7.81 1.68
CA ASN A 60 -3.59 -8.49 2.78
C ASN A 60 -4.04 -9.96 2.95
N VAL A 61 -5.10 -10.38 2.26
CA VAL A 61 -5.65 -11.75 2.32
C VAL A 61 -5.37 -12.52 1.04
N VAL A 62 -5.42 -11.87 -0.13
CA VAL A 62 -5.41 -12.57 -1.43
C VAL A 62 -4.02 -12.87 -2.01
N SER A 63 -2.92 -12.57 -1.30
CA SER A 63 -1.57 -12.89 -1.78
C SER A 63 -1.37 -14.40 -2.03
N PRO A 64 -1.79 -15.33 -1.16
CA PRO A 64 -1.70 -16.77 -1.46
C PRO A 64 -2.48 -17.16 -2.72
N THR A 65 -3.60 -16.49 -3.01
CA THR A 65 -4.38 -16.71 -4.24
C THR A 65 -3.62 -16.27 -5.48
N PHE A 66 -2.95 -15.10 -5.42
CA PHE A 66 -2.06 -14.65 -6.49
C PHE A 66 -0.91 -15.63 -6.71
N ILE A 67 -0.29 -16.11 -5.64
CA ILE A 67 0.78 -17.10 -5.72
C ILE A 67 0.26 -18.35 -6.43
N GLN A 68 -0.81 -18.95 -5.94
CA GLN A 68 -1.32 -20.22 -6.49
C GLN A 68 -1.74 -20.11 -7.95
N GLN A 69 -2.33 -18.99 -8.35
CA GLN A 69 -2.89 -18.83 -9.70
C GLN A 69 -1.96 -18.16 -10.68
N GLN A 70 -0.97 -17.37 -10.22
CA GLN A 70 -0.16 -16.52 -11.09
C GLN A 70 1.35 -16.65 -10.89
N GLN A 71 1.85 -17.53 -10.01
CA GLN A 71 3.30 -17.68 -9.84
C GLN A 71 3.99 -18.31 -11.06
N ARG A 72 3.33 -19.20 -11.78
CA ARG A 72 3.77 -19.92 -13.01
C ARG A 72 4.93 -20.90 -12.80
N GLN A 73 5.96 -20.54 -12.05
CA GLN A 73 7.11 -21.35 -11.69
C GLN A 73 7.32 -21.32 -10.17
N ASN A 74 7.86 -22.40 -9.61
CA ASN A 74 8.03 -22.53 -8.16
C ASN A 74 8.90 -21.44 -7.52
N PHE A 75 9.85 -20.90 -8.25
CA PHE A 75 10.78 -19.86 -7.78
C PHE A 75 10.23 -18.44 -7.91
N TYR A 76 9.04 -18.24 -8.47
CA TYR A 76 8.34 -16.96 -8.46
C TYR A 76 7.38 -16.85 -7.28
N GLY A 77 7.13 -15.63 -6.85
CA GLY A 77 6.20 -15.33 -5.79
C GLY A 77 5.69 -13.90 -5.84
N PHE A 78 4.89 -13.59 -4.84
CA PHE A 78 4.36 -12.26 -4.56
C PHE A 78 4.56 -11.95 -3.09
N PRO A 79 4.69 -10.68 -2.70
CA PRO A 79 4.80 -10.30 -1.29
C PRO A 79 3.53 -10.69 -0.52
N THR A 80 3.64 -10.87 0.78
CA THR A 80 2.50 -11.26 1.64
C THR A 80 1.41 -10.18 1.69
N GLN A 81 1.79 -8.92 1.52
CA GLN A 81 0.87 -7.80 1.36
C GLN A 81 1.00 -7.28 -0.07
N LEU A 82 -0.11 -7.34 -0.80
CA LEU A 82 -0.19 -6.77 -2.15
C LEU A 82 -0.48 -5.28 -2.08
N ALA A 83 -0.25 -4.57 -3.16
CA ALA A 83 -0.53 -3.15 -3.24
C ALA A 83 -1.92 -2.88 -3.85
N VAL A 84 -2.41 -1.67 -3.65
CA VAL A 84 -3.61 -1.15 -4.33
C VAL A 84 -3.22 0.10 -5.11
N ASP A 85 -3.61 0.15 -6.37
CA ASP A 85 -3.44 1.30 -7.25
C ASP A 85 -4.71 1.47 -8.09
N ARG A 86 -4.81 2.55 -8.86
CA ARG A 86 -5.94 2.83 -9.74
C ARG A 86 -5.49 3.00 -11.18
N TYR A 87 -6.37 2.61 -12.08
CA TYR A 87 -6.22 2.76 -13.53
C TYR A 87 -7.52 3.25 -14.13
N ARG A 88 -7.44 4.03 -15.22
CA ARG A 88 -8.59 4.35 -16.04
C ARG A 88 -8.76 3.29 -17.12
N ILE A 89 -9.85 2.54 -17.01
CA ILE A 89 -10.21 1.51 -17.99
C ILE A 89 -11.53 1.94 -18.64
N ASP A 90 -11.53 2.07 -19.94
CA ASP A 90 -12.68 2.56 -20.72
C ASP A 90 -13.26 3.91 -20.24
N GLY A 91 -12.36 4.78 -19.75
CA GLY A 91 -12.71 6.10 -19.22
C GLY A 91 -13.13 6.11 -17.75
N GLU A 92 -13.37 4.97 -17.12
CA GLU A 92 -13.73 4.85 -15.72
C GLU A 92 -12.52 4.66 -14.81
N LEU A 93 -12.50 5.37 -13.69
CA LEU A 93 -11.51 5.19 -12.64
C LEU A 93 -11.87 3.95 -11.82
N ARG A 94 -10.94 3.00 -11.73
CA ARG A 94 -11.12 1.76 -10.97
C ARG A 94 -9.88 1.46 -10.15
N ASP A 95 -10.08 0.89 -8.97
CA ASP A 95 -8.99 0.38 -8.14
C ASP A 95 -8.68 -1.10 -8.44
N PHE A 96 -7.41 -1.42 -8.28
CA PHE A 96 -6.87 -2.75 -8.54
C PHE A 96 -5.98 -3.18 -7.38
N VAL A 97 -6.05 -4.46 -7.04
CA VAL A 97 -4.99 -5.12 -6.30
C VAL A 97 -3.88 -5.45 -7.29
N VAL A 98 -2.68 -4.93 -7.04
CA VAL A 98 -1.56 -4.99 -7.98
C VAL A 98 -0.32 -5.60 -7.33
N SER A 99 0.48 -6.25 -8.14
CA SER A 99 1.82 -6.72 -7.78
C SER A 99 2.65 -7.01 -9.02
N VAL A 100 3.94 -7.22 -8.84
CA VAL A 100 4.80 -7.82 -9.86
C VAL A 100 5.20 -9.23 -9.44
N ARG A 101 5.36 -10.11 -10.41
CA ARG A 101 5.85 -11.46 -10.16
C ARG A 101 7.36 -11.40 -9.99
N GLU A 102 7.82 -11.57 -8.77
CA GLU A 102 9.23 -11.51 -8.42
C GLU A 102 9.81 -12.91 -8.20
N LEU A 103 11.13 -13.03 -8.27
CA LEU A 103 11.82 -14.18 -7.72
C LEU A 103 11.62 -14.20 -6.19
N ASP A 104 11.31 -15.38 -5.67
CA ASP A 104 11.19 -15.60 -4.23
C ASP A 104 12.25 -16.61 -3.78
N PRO A 105 13.38 -16.17 -3.22
CA PRO A 105 14.46 -17.06 -2.80
C PRO A 105 14.03 -18.10 -1.76
N SER A 106 12.98 -17.83 -0.98
CA SER A 106 12.45 -18.77 0.01
C SER A 106 11.79 -20.01 -0.60
N ARG A 107 11.45 -19.93 -1.89
CA ARG A 107 10.77 -20.99 -2.64
C ARG A 107 11.70 -21.83 -3.51
N TYR A 108 13.00 -21.52 -3.51
CA TYR A 108 13.96 -22.26 -4.32
C TYR A 108 14.10 -23.69 -3.83
N LEU A 109 13.94 -24.65 -4.72
CA LEU A 109 14.21 -26.05 -4.46
C LEU A 109 15.71 -26.26 -4.16
N GLU A 110 16.07 -27.36 -3.51
CA GLU A 110 17.45 -27.66 -3.11
C GLU A 110 18.42 -27.59 -4.31
N ASN A 111 18.04 -28.14 -5.46
CA ASN A 111 18.83 -28.08 -6.69
C ASN A 111 18.91 -26.69 -7.34
N GLN A 112 18.05 -25.74 -6.93
CA GLN A 112 18.07 -24.35 -7.38
C GLN A 112 18.91 -23.43 -6.50
N GLN A 113 19.37 -23.89 -5.34
CA GLN A 113 20.06 -23.08 -4.34
C GLN A 113 21.57 -22.95 -4.55
N ASN A 114 22.13 -23.53 -5.61
CA ASN A 114 23.55 -23.36 -5.92
C ASN A 114 23.85 -21.93 -6.43
N TRP A 115 25.10 -21.53 -6.34
CA TRP A 115 25.55 -20.18 -6.69
C TRP A 115 25.17 -19.76 -8.12
N LEU A 116 25.33 -20.68 -9.08
CA LEU A 116 25.02 -20.40 -10.49
C LEU A 116 23.53 -20.04 -10.67
N ASN A 117 22.65 -20.86 -10.12
CA ASN A 117 21.23 -20.66 -10.19
C ASN A 117 20.79 -19.38 -9.47
N LYS A 118 21.29 -19.15 -8.26
CA LYS A 118 20.92 -17.98 -7.47
C LYS A 118 21.31 -16.65 -8.11
N HIS A 119 22.45 -16.60 -8.80
CA HIS A 119 23.04 -15.31 -9.19
C HIS A 119 23.19 -15.11 -10.69
N LEU A 120 23.12 -16.15 -11.53
CA LEU A 120 23.27 -16.03 -12.98
C LEU A 120 22.04 -16.54 -13.75
N VAL A 121 21.30 -17.50 -13.21
CA VAL A 121 20.14 -18.09 -13.90
C VAL A 121 18.85 -17.39 -13.46
N TYR A 122 18.56 -17.36 -12.17
CA TYR A 122 17.38 -16.69 -11.64
C TYR A 122 17.73 -15.26 -11.26
N THR A 123 17.73 -14.37 -12.26
CA THR A 123 18.19 -12.98 -12.12
C THR A 123 17.07 -11.98 -12.03
N HIS A 124 15.88 -12.28 -12.56
CA HIS A 124 14.76 -11.35 -12.65
C HIS A 124 13.41 -12.05 -12.45
N GLY A 125 12.44 -11.28 -11.99
CA GLY A 125 11.03 -11.63 -12.04
C GLY A 125 10.42 -11.33 -13.39
N ASP A 126 9.13 -11.66 -13.59
CA ASP A 126 8.47 -11.53 -14.87
C ASP A 126 6.99 -11.19 -14.78
N GLY A 127 6.66 -9.99 -15.17
CA GLY A 127 5.29 -9.56 -15.41
C GLY A 127 4.63 -8.79 -14.27
N PHE A 128 3.69 -7.95 -14.67
CA PHE A 128 2.80 -7.19 -13.80
C PHE A 128 1.45 -7.89 -13.72
N VAL A 129 0.90 -7.99 -12.53
CA VAL A 129 -0.37 -8.64 -12.25
C VAL A 129 -1.30 -7.65 -11.56
N ALA A 130 -2.49 -7.47 -12.11
CA ALA A 130 -3.52 -6.60 -11.57
C ALA A 130 -4.88 -7.32 -11.56
N ALA A 131 -5.66 -7.13 -10.51
CA ALA A 131 -7.02 -7.61 -10.40
C ALA A 131 -7.94 -6.49 -9.92
N PRO A 132 -9.07 -6.20 -10.62
CA PRO A 132 -10.05 -5.22 -10.13
C PRO A 132 -10.46 -5.55 -8.70
N ALA A 133 -10.39 -4.56 -7.81
CA ALA A 133 -10.60 -4.79 -6.38
C ALA A 133 -12.06 -4.98 -5.99
N ASN A 134 -13.00 -4.63 -6.88
CA ASN A 134 -14.44 -4.62 -6.65
C ASN A 134 -15.20 -5.83 -7.23
N ARG A 135 -14.51 -6.79 -7.83
CA ARG A 135 -15.20 -7.96 -8.44
C ARG A 135 -14.34 -9.21 -8.46
N VAL A 136 -15.04 -10.34 -8.46
CA VAL A 136 -14.47 -11.69 -8.61
C VAL A 136 -15.28 -12.49 -9.62
N LYS A 137 -14.74 -13.63 -10.06
CA LYS A 137 -15.47 -14.59 -10.90
C LYS A 137 -16.64 -15.15 -10.12
N GLU A 138 -17.82 -15.15 -10.74
CA GLU A 138 -19.03 -15.69 -10.14
C GLU A 138 -18.96 -17.23 -10.04
N SER A 139 -19.51 -17.76 -8.95
CA SER A 139 -19.72 -19.20 -8.81
C SER A 139 -21.05 -19.61 -9.44
N THR A 140 -21.05 -20.71 -10.16
CA THR A 140 -22.28 -21.36 -10.62
C THR A 140 -23.00 -22.13 -9.52
N ASP A 141 -22.31 -22.44 -8.41
CA ASP A 141 -22.85 -23.10 -7.22
C ASP A 141 -22.52 -22.25 -5.97
N VAL A 142 -23.56 -21.62 -5.41
CA VAL A 142 -23.46 -20.73 -4.25
C VAL A 142 -23.05 -21.45 -2.94
N ASN A 143 -23.06 -22.77 -2.92
CA ASN A 143 -22.69 -23.59 -1.76
C ASN A 143 -21.31 -24.24 -1.91
N ASN A 144 -20.67 -24.10 -3.08
CA ASN A 144 -19.38 -24.70 -3.33
C ASN A 144 -18.25 -23.66 -3.13
N VAL A 145 -17.39 -23.88 -2.14
CA VAL A 145 -16.21 -23.05 -1.84
C VAL A 145 -15.24 -23.00 -3.04
N ASP A 146 -15.20 -24.07 -3.84
CA ASP A 146 -14.30 -24.19 -4.99
C ASP A 146 -14.88 -23.64 -6.31
N GLY A 147 -16.13 -23.19 -6.31
CA GLY A 147 -16.85 -22.85 -7.54
C GLY A 147 -16.74 -21.41 -8.01
N GLY A 148 -16.09 -20.50 -7.25
CA GLY A 148 -16.00 -19.08 -7.61
C GLY A 148 -15.20 -18.29 -6.58
N GLY A 149 -15.27 -16.94 -6.67
CA GLY A 149 -14.55 -16.04 -5.76
C GLY A 149 -13.11 -15.77 -6.15
N ASP A 150 -12.67 -16.27 -7.31
CA ASP A 150 -11.34 -16.00 -7.86
C ASP A 150 -11.27 -14.59 -8.46
N PRO A 151 -10.12 -13.90 -8.34
CA PRO A 151 -9.91 -12.62 -9.00
C PRO A 151 -9.96 -12.72 -10.53
N PHE A 152 -10.35 -11.63 -11.17
CA PHE A 152 -10.07 -11.43 -12.60
C PHE A 152 -8.67 -10.88 -12.74
N TYR A 153 -7.82 -11.50 -13.55
CA TYR A 153 -6.45 -11.04 -13.71
C TYR A 153 -6.21 -10.34 -15.03
N TYR A 154 -5.57 -9.18 -14.97
CA TYR A 154 -4.86 -8.55 -16.07
C TYR A 154 -3.39 -8.81 -15.85
N VAL A 155 -2.77 -9.59 -16.72
CA VAL A 155 -1.42 -10.12 -16.53
C VAL A 155 -0.55 -9.77 -17.73
N SER A 156 0.67 -9.33 -17.48
CA SER A 156 1.72 -9.21 -18.48
C SER A 156 2.86 -10.18 -18.20
N ASP A 157 3.46 -10.71 -19.25
CA ASP A 157 4.63 -11.56 -19.18
C ASP A 157 5.40 -11.56 -20.50
N THR A 158 6.58 -12.19 -20.54
CA THR A 158 7.44 -12.23 -21.73
C THR A 158 6.86 -13.05 -22.89
N SER A 159 5.85 -13.88 -22.63
CA SER A 159 5.24 -14.72 -23.69
C SER A 159 4.25 -13.94 -24.55
N ASN A 160 3.63 -12.91 -24.03
CA ASN A 160 2.51 -12.24 -24.70
C ASN A 160 2.64 -10.73 -24.86
N TYR A 161 3.50 -10.03 -24.11
CA TYR A 161 3.55 -8.57 -24.11
C TYR A 161 3.91 -7.93 -25.46
N GLN A 162 4.55 -8.67 -26.35
CA GLN A 162 4.90 -8.21 -27.70
C GLN A 162 3.85 -8.57 -28.76
N THR A 163 2.86 -9.38 -28.44
CA THR A 163 1.84 -9.77 -29.41
C THR A 163 0.96 -8.58 -29.81
N GLU A 164 0.49 -8.56 -31.05
CA GLU A 164 -0.41 -7.49 -31.53
C GLU A 164 -1.76 -7.52 -30.82
N GLU A 165 -2.21 -8.69 -30.35
CA GLU A 165 -3.41 -8.84 -29.52
C GLU A 165 -3.23 -8.15 -28.18
N TYR A 166 -2.14 -8.41 -27.46
CA TYR A 166 -1.84 -7.75 -26.18
C TYR A 166 -1.72 -6.23 -26.33
N LYS A 167 -0.98 -5.75 -27.33
CA LYS A 167 -0.80 -4.33 -27.59
C LYS A 167 -2.13 -3.61 -27.88
N ARG A 168 -3.07 -4.30 -28.54
CA ARG A 168 -4.38 -3.75 -28.86
C ARG A 168 -5.34 -3.82 -27.68
N ASP A 169 -5.45 -4.97 -27.03
CA ASP A 169 -6.59 -5.33 -26.18
C ASP A 169 -6.26 -5.32 -24.67
N ALA A 170 -4.96 -5.33 -24.28
CA ALA A 170 -4.61 -5.29 -22.87
C ALA A 170 -5.04 -3.96 -22.22
N PRO A 171 -5.80 -4.00 -21.13
CA PRO A 171 -6.26 -2.80 -20.43
C PRO A 171 -5.11 -2.05 -19.75
N ILE A 172 -4.06 -2.77 -19.33
CA ILE A 172 -2.83 -2.22 -18.75
C ILE A 172 -1.68 -2.75 -19.61
N LYS A 173 -0.97 -1.86 -20.31
CA LYS A 173 0.03 -2.23 -21.32
C LYS A 173 1.43 -2.13 -20.75
N VAL A 174 2.14 -3.24 -20.70
CA VAL A 174 3.53 -3.33 -20.26
C VAL A 174 4.43 -3.52 -21.49
N SER A 175 5.51 -2.73 -21.59
CA SER A 175 6.51 -2.85 -22.66
C SER A 175 7.75 -3.64 -22.23
N GLN A 176 8.08 -3.64 -20.93
CA GLN A 176 9.18 -4.41 -20.35
C GLN A 176 8.72 -5.11 -19.07
N PRO A 177 8.40 -6.41 -19.15
CA PRO A 177 7.86 -7.16 -18.01
C PRO A 177 8.91 -7.68 -17.03
N ARG A 178 10.20 -7.65 -17.35
CA ARG A 178 11.26 -8.22 -16.52
C ARG A 178 11.60 -7.33 -15.34
N ILE A 179 11.62 -7.92 -14.16
CA ILE A 179 11.83 -7.23 -12.87
C ILE A 179 13.20 -7.60 -12.34
N TYR A 180 14.17 -6.72 -12.50
CA TYR A 180 15.53 -6.89 -11.95
C TYR A 180 15.70 -6.23 -10.59
N PHE A 181 14.85 -5.27 -10.26
CA PHE A 181 14.83 -4.53 -9.00
C PHE A 181 13.46 -4.66 -8.36
N GLY A 182 13.41 -5.19 -7.15
CA GLY A 182 12.18 -5.49 -6.43
C GLY A 182 12.44 -5.87 -4.97
N GLU A 183 11.40 -5.88 -4.16
CA GLU A 183 11.48 -6.09 -2.71
C GLU A 183 11.67 -7.56 -2.33
N LEU A 184 11.04 -8.47 -3.09
CA LEU A 184 11.06 -9.90 -2.78
C LEU A 184 12.35 -10.54 -3.29
N LEU A 185 12.75 -10.24 -4.52
CA LEU A 185 13.97 -10.78 -5.12
C LEU A 185 15.25 -10.29 -4.43
N ALA A 186 15.22 -9.11 -3.82
CA ALA A 186 16.34 -8.57 -3.04
C ALA A 186 16.60 -9.32 -1.71
N LYS A 187 15.70 -10.22 -1.31
CA LYS A 187 15.90 -11.08 -0.12
C LYS A 187 16.89 -12.23 -0.31
N ILE A 188 17.40 -12.39 -1.54
CA ILE A 188 18.50 -13.33 -1.78
C ILE A 188 19.74 -12.88 -0.99
N ASP A 189 20.43 -13.85 -0.38
CA ASP A 189 21.64 -13.58 0.41
C ASP A 189 22.87 -14.24 -0.26
N PRO A 190 23.89 -13.43 -0.61
CA PRO A 190 23.91 -11.96 -0.68
C PRO A 190 23.08 -11.38 -1.85
N ASP A 191 22.56 -10.15 -1.68
CA ASP A 191 21.74 -9.48 -2.72
C ASP A 191 22.61 -8.98 -3.88
N TYR A 192 22.80 -9.87 -4.87
CA TYR A 192 23.31 -9.49 -6.19
C TYR A 192 22.85 -10.48 -7.28
N ALA A 193 22.93 -10.04 -8.52
CA ALA A 193 22.84 -10.91 -9.68
C ALA A 193 23.92 -10.52 -10.69
N ILE A 194 24.40 -11.51 -11.44
CA ILE A 194 25.35 -11.33 -12.54
C ILE A 194 24.59 -11.51 -13.84
N VAL A 195 24.53 -10.45 -14.62
CA VAL A 195 23.72 -10.33 -15.83
C VAL A 195 24.60 -9.98 -17.03
N GLY A 196 24.09 -10.21 -18.23
CA GLY A 196 24.80 -9.90 -19.47
C GLY A 196 25.78 -11.01 -19.89
N SER A 197 25.96 -11.17 -21.21
CA SER A 197 26.85 -12.15 -21.84
C SER A 197 27.26 -11.71 -23.23
N ASP A 198 28.50 -11.97 -23.63
CA ASP A 198 29.08 -11.66 -24.95
C ASP A 198 29.33 -12.87 -25.84
N ASP A 199 29.12 -14.08 -25.33
CA ASP A 199 29.37 -15.33 -26.04
C ASP A 199 28.18 -15.81 -26.89
N GLY A 200 27.14 -14.98 -27.02
CA GLY A 200 25.93 -15.29 -27.76
C GLY A 200 25.03 -16.33 -27.12
N GLN A 201 25.33 -16.75 -25.88
CA GLN A 201 24.51 -17.67 -25.11
C GLN A 201 23.79 -16.93 -23.96
N ALA A 202 22.49 -16.81 -24.08
CA ALA A 202 21.66 -16.30 -23.00
C ALA A 202 21.62 -17.32 -21.86
N ARG A 203 21.77 -16.86 -20.61
CA ARG A 203 21.80 -17.70 -19.40
C ARG A 203 20.66 -17.44 -18.45
N GLU A 204 20.21 -16.22 -18.42
CA GLU A 204 19.16 -15.79 -17.51
C GLU A 204 17.85 -16.48 -17.87
N HIS A 205 17.21 -17.12 -16.91
CA HIS A 205 15.93 -17.79 -17.11
C HIS A 205 14.86 -16.75 -17.46
N ASP A 206 14.11 -17.03 -18.50
CA ASP A 206 12.95 -16.26 -18.92
C ASP A 206 11.66 -17.12 -18.80
N ILE A 207 10.67 -16.93 -19.63
CA ILE A 207 9.44 -17.74 -19.58
C ILE A 207 9.66 -19.11 -20.23
N GLY A 208 9.11 -20.14 -19.58
CA GLY A 208 9.24 -21.52 -20.06
C GLY A 208 10.71 -21.97 -20.10
N ASP A 209 11.18 -22.40 -21.27
CA ASP A 209 12.57 -22.79 -21.50
C ASP A 209 13.41 -21.68 -22.13
N ASP A 210 12.82 -20.51 -22.34
CA ASP A 210 13.50 -19.36 -22.94
C ASP A 210 14.59 -18.81 -22.03
N LYS A 211 15.58 -18.22 -22.64
CA LYS A 211 16.71 -17.55 -21.99
C LYS A 211 16.77 -16.09 -22.44
N TYR A 212 17.24 -15.27 -21.54
CA TYR A 212 17.41 -13.85 -21.77
C TYR A 212 18.84 -13.40 -21.47
N THR A 213 19.24 -12.30 -22.09
CA THR A 213 20.45 -11.56 -21.75
C THR A 213 20.08 -10.12 -21.48
N TYR A 214 20.36 -9.65 -20.28
CA TYR A 214 20.04 -8.29 -19.84
C TYR A 214 20.62 -7.23 -20.78
N GLN A 215 19.78 -6.33 -21.25
CA GLN A 215 20.13 -5.24 -22.18
C GLN A 215 20.14 -3.86 -21.51
N GLY A 216 19.79 -3.80 -20.24
CA GLY A 216 19.65 -2.53 -19.50
C GLY A 216 20.99 -1.89 -19.13
N PRO A 217 20.96 -0.63 -18.69
CA PRO A 217 22.15 0.14 -18.34
C PRO A 217 22.73 -0.19 -16.97
N ALA A 218 21.96 -0.89 -16.10
CA ALA A 218 22.35 -1.13 -14.71
C ALA A 218 23.56 -2.07 -14.61
N GLY A 219 24.26 -1.92 -13.49
CA GLY A 219 25.32 -2.81 -13.05
C GLY A 219 26.73 -2.28 -13.28
N VAL A 220 27.66 -2.90 -12.56
CA VAL A 220 29.10 -2.64 -12.65
C VAL A 220 29.76 -3.73 -13.47
N SER A 221 30.59 -3.37 -14.43
CA SER A 221 31.27 -4.34 -15.30
C SER A 221 32.18 -5.29 -14.53
N LEU A 222 32.03 -6.58 -14.82
CA LEU A 222 32.92 -7.68 -14.39
C LEU A 222 33.91 -8.09 -15.50
N GLY A 223 33.99 -7.34 -16.60
CA GLY A 223 34.83 -7.67 -17.75
C GLY A 223 36.33 -7.68 -17.43
N ASN A 224 36.79 -6.95 -16.42
CA ASN A 224 38.20 -6.93 -16.04
C ASN A 224 38.45 -7.75 -14.76
N TRP A 225 39.65 -8.33 -14.68
CA TRP A 225 40.04 -9.18 -13.55
C TRP A 225 40.03 -8.46 -12.21
N PHE A 226 40.39 -7.18 -12.17
CA PHE A 226 40.45 -6.40 -10.93
C PHE A 226 39.05 -6.25 -10.29
N SER A 227 38.03 -5.93 -11.09
CA SER A 227 36.64 -5.87 -10.60
C SER A 227 36.21 -7.22 -10.01
N ARG A 228 36.57 -8.34 -10.67
CA ARG A 228 36.25 -9.68 -10.15
C ARG A 228 36.90 -9.97 -8.80
N VAL A 229 38.15 -9.56 -8.61
CA VAL A 229 38.86 -9.69 -7.32
C VAL A 229 38.17 -8.87 -6.24
N LEU A 230 37.77 -7.63 -6.53
CA LEU A 230 37.08 -6.77 -5.56
C LEU A 230 35.75 -7.40 -5.12
N TYR A 231 34.95 -7.89 -6.05
CA TYR A 231 33.66 -8.52 -5.71
C TYR A 231 33.82 -9.89 -5.07
N ALA A 232 34.85 -10.67 -5.46
CA ALA A 232 35.21 -11.91 -4.77
C ALA A 232 35.54 -11.65 -3.29
N GLY A 233 36.30 -10.59 -3.01
CA GLY A 233 36.61 -10.16 -1.65
C GLY A 233 35.38 -9.62 -0.90
N LYS A 234 34.58 -8.78 -1.55
CA LYS A 234 33.37 -8.18 -0.95
C LYS A 234 32.37 -9.23 -0.48
N TYR A 235 32.14 -10.26 -1.28
CA TYR A 235 31.12 -11.29 -1.00
C TYR A 235 31.72 -12.60 -0.47
N ALA A 236 33.04 -12.67 -0.27
CA ALA A 236 33.76 -13.89 0.09
C ALA A 236 33.46 -15.09 -0.84
N GLU A 237 33.28 -14.81 -2.15
CA GLU A 237 32.82 -15.76 -3.15
C GLU A 237 33.85 -15.96 -4.28
N ARG A 238 34.47 -17.15 -4.26
CA ARG A 238 35.54 -17.50 -5.23
C ARG A 238 35.06 -17.64 -6.67
N ASN A 239 33.78 -17.90 -6.89
CA ASN A 239 33.21 -18.09 -8.23
C ASN A 239 33.30 -16.84 -9.10
N PHE A 240 33.45 -15.63 -8.53
CA PHE A 240 33.78 -14.44 -9.32
C PHE A 240 35.09 -14.58 -10.12
N LEU A 241 36.05 -15.39 -9.63
CA LEU A 241 37.34 -15.60 -10.26
C LEU A 241 37.40 -16.89 -11.07
N LEU A 242 36.69 -17.94 -10.62
CA LEU A 242 36.84 -19.30 -11.14
C LEU A 242 35.74 -19.69 -12.13
N SER A 243 34.62 -19.02 -12.14
CA SER A 243 33.53 -19.37 -13.05
C SER A 243 33.82 -18.93 -14.48
N GLY A 244 33.70 -19.87 -15.42
CA GLY A 244 33.74 -19.59 -16.85
C GLY A 244 32.49 -18.86 -17.39
N GLU A 245 31.44 -18.76 -16.57
CA GLU A 245 30.19 -18.11 -16.95
C GLU A 245 30.26 -16.58 -16.89
N ILE A 246 31.30 -16.02 -16.26
CA ILE A 246 31.53 -14.56 -16.21
C ILE A 246 32.47 -14.18 -17.33
N ASN A 247 32.00 -13.32 -18.23
CA ASN A 247 32.76 -12.87 -19.41
C ASN A 247 32.90 -11.34 -19.50
N SER A 248 33.36 -10.82 -20.60
CA SER A 248 33.67 -9.39 -20.78
C SER A 248 32.42 -8.49 -20.73
N ALA A 249 31.25 -8.99 -21.13
CA ALA A 249 29.99 -8.27 -21.08
C ALA A 249 29.23 -8.44 -19.76
N SER A 250 29.71 -9.32 -18.86
CA SER A 250 29.03 -9.54 -17.58
C SER A 250 29.09 -8.31 -16.69
N LYS A 251 27.97 -8.03 -16.04
CA LYS A 251 27.79 -6.96 -15.07
C LYS A 251 27.23 -7.54 -13.77
N ILE A 252 27.60 -6.96 -12.64
CA ILE A 252 26.96 -7.25 -11.36
C ILE A 252 25.95 -6.14 -11.05
N ILE A 253 24.71 -6.53 -10.72
CA ILE A 253 23.68 -5.67 -10.15
C ILE A 253 23.49 -6.06 -8.68
N TYR A 254 23.30 -5.09 -7.81
CA TYR A 254 23.15 -5.26 -6.36
C TYR A 254 22.36 -4.11 -5.74
N ASN A 255 22.03 -4.21 -4.45
CA ASN A 255 21.12 -3.28 -3.78
C ASN A 255 19.82 -3.16 -4.58
N ARG A 256 19.14 -4.29 -4.77
CA ARG A 256 18.03 -4.40 -5.70
C ARG A 256 16.68 -4.01 -5.10
N ASP A 257 16.60 -3.86 -3.79
CA ASP A 257 15.41 -3.34 -3.12
C ASP A 257 15.17 -1.87 -3.49
N PRO A 258 13.99 -1.51 -4.02
CA PRO A 258 13.70 -0.14 -4.45
C PRO A 258 13.78 0.89 -3.31
N ARG A 259 13.35 0.50 -2.12
CA ARG A 259 13.39 1.35 -0.94
C ARG A 259 14.81 1.64 -0.49
N ASP A 260 15.63 0.61 -0.38
CA ASP A 260 17.04 0.73 -0.01
C ASP A 260 17.81 1.60 -1.01
N ARG A 261 17.44 1.54 -2.29
CA ARG A 261 18.02 2.42 -3.31
C ARG A 261 17.71 3.88 -3.09
N VAL A 262 16.46 4.21 -2.75
CA VAL A 262 16.06 5.59 -2.42
C VAL A 262 16.79 6.08 -1.17
N GLU A 263 16.87 5.26 -0.12
CA GLU A 263 17.60 5.58 1.11
C GLU A 263 19.10 5.82 0.88
N GLN A 264 19.71 5.12 -0.07
CA GLN A 264 21.11 5.33 -0.43
C GLN A 264 21.34 6.64 -1.22
N VAL A 265 20.40 7.02 -2.08
CA VAL A 265 20.46 8.29 -2.83
C VAL A 265 20.19 9.48 -1.91
N ALA A 266 19.25 9.35 -0.98
CA ALA A 266 18.85 10.41 -0.06
C ALA A 266 18.71 9.86 1.38
N PRO A 267 19.84 9.64 2.09
CA PRO A 267 19.84 9.03 3.43
C PRO A 267 19.21 9.92 4.50
N TRP A 268 18.93 11.16 4.19
CA TRP A 268 18.19 12.11 5.02
C TRP A 268 16.67 11.98 4.94
N LEU A 269 16.14 11.18 4.01
CA LEU A 269 14.73 10.84 3.94
C LEU A 269 14.40 9.70 4.91
N THR A 270 13.19 9.75 5.45
CA THR A 270 12.50 8.60 6.02
C THR A 270 11.55 8.06 4.97
N VAL A 271 11.69 6.80 4.60
CA VAL A 271 10.93 6.20 3.50
C VAL A 271 9.69 5.49 4.03
N ASP A 272 8.55 5.60 3.31
CA ASP A 272 7.32 4.87 3.65
C ASP A 272 7.56 3.36 3.69
N SER A 273 6.88 2.66 4.57
CA SER A 273 6.98 1.21 4.69
C SER A 273 6.34 0.44 3.54
N LYS A 274 5.46 1.08 2.77
CA LYS A 274 4.68 0.50 1.68
C LYS A 274 5.12 1.08 0.33
N THR A 275 5.97 0.36 -0.40
CA THR A 275 6.23 0.63 -1.81
C THR A 275 5.21 -0.08 -2.69
N TYR A 276 5.03 0.37 -3.91
CA TYR A 276 4.10 -0.27 -4.84
C TYR A 276 4.54 -0.10 -6.29
N PRO A 277 4.30 -1.13 -7.12
CA PRO A 277 4.61 -1.05 -8.54
C PRO A 277 3.46 -0.37 -9.32
N ALA A 278 3.81 0.42 -10.32
CA ALA A 278 2.87 0.99 -11.26
C ALA A 278 3.40 0.89 -12.70
N VAL A 279 2.50 0.76 -13.65
CA VAL A 279 2.82 0.74 -15.08
C VAL A 279 2.65 2.15 -15.62
N MET A 280 3.74 2.70 -16.16
CA MET A 280 3.74 4.04 -16.75
C MET A 280 3.17 4.03 -18.18
N GLU A 281 2.90 5.20 -18.73
CA GLU A 281 2.35 5.37 -20.08
C GLU A 281 3.24 4.74 -21.16
N ASP A 282 4.57 4.76 -20.97
CA ASP A 282 5.54 4.11 -21.87
C ASP A 282 5.61 2.58 -21.71
N GLY A 283 4.81 2.03 -20.79
CA GLY A 283 4.77 0.61 -20.47
C GLY A 283 5.91 0.13 -19.57
N SER A 284 6.72 1.02 -19.03
CA SER A 284 7.72 0.66 -18.02
C SER A 284 7.06 0.41 -16.67
N ILE A 285 7.62 -0.54 -15.91
CA ILE A 285 7.19 -0.78 -14.52
C ILE A 285 8.12 0.00 -13.61
N LYS A 286 7.53 0.88 -12.80
CA LYS A 286 8.25 1.64 -11.79
C LYS A 286 7.71 1.37 -10.40
N TRP A 287 8.61 1.22 -9.46
CA TRP A 287 8.29 1.26 -8.05
C TRP A 287 8.11 2.71 -7.63
N ILE A 288 7.01 3.02 -6.96
CA ILE A 288 6.76 4.32 -6.35
C ILE A 288 7.07 4.23 -4.87
N VAL A 289 7.89 5.17 -4.40
CA VAL A 289 8.43 5.20 -3.04
C VAL A 289 8.20 6.60 -2.47
N ASP A 290 7.50 6.69 -1.36
CA ASP A 290 7.25 7.97 -0.68
C ASP A 290 8.37 8.28 0.31
N GLY A 291 8.86 9.52 0.29
CA GLY A 291 9.93 10.00 1.16
C GLY A 291 9.50 11.16 2.03
N TYR A 292 9.78 11.04 3.33
CA TYR A 292 9.45 12.04 4.34
C TYR A 292 10.68 12.80 4.81
N THR A 293 10.53 14.09 5.01
CA THR A 293 11.45 14.88 5.83
C THR A 293 10.98 14.84 7.28
N THR A 294 11.91 14.73 8.22
CA THR A 294 11.61 14.63 9.65
C THR A 294 12.54 15.49 10.48
N LEU A 295 12.02 16.02 11.60
CA LEU A 295 12.79 16.64 12.67
C LEU A 295 12.35 16.04 14.01
N ASP A 296 13.26 16.01 14.98
CA ASP A 296 13.04 15.47 16.32
C ASP A 296 12.83 16.54 17.40
N ASP A 297 13.09 17.82 17.09
CA ASP A 297 13.04 18.95 18.03
C ASP A 297 12.25 20.18 17.54
N TYR A 298 11.19 19.96 16.74
CA TYR A 298 10.33 21.07 16.31
C TYR A 298 9.58 21.68 17.51
N PRO A 299 9.69 23.01 17.74
CA PRO A 299 9.21 23.65 18.97
C PRO A 299 7.70 23.48 19.17
N TYR A 300 7.31 23.14 20.40
CA TYR A 300 5.93 22.94 20.86
C TYR A 300 5.15 21.83 20.16
N SER A 301 5.68 21.18 19.15
CA SER A 301 5.01 20.08 18.47
C SER A 301 5.05 18.79 19.28
N GLN A 302 4.02 17.97 19.12
CA GLN A 302 3.89 16.67 19.78
C GLN A 302 4.96 15.69 19.27
N PRO A 303 5.85 15.19 20.15
CA PRO A 303 6.72 14.08 19.78
C PRO A 303 5.92 12.80 19.53
N THR A 304 6.26 12.10 18.44
CA THR A 304 5.56 10.88 17.99
C THR A 304 6.57 9.81 17.60
N SER A 305 6.40 8.58 18.09
CA SER A 305 7.18 7.44 17.62
C SER A 305 6.66 6.99 16.26
N LEU A 306 7.53 6.99 15.25
CA LEU A 306 7.19 6.50 13.90
C LEU A 306 6.73 5.06 13.94
N GLN A 307 7.47 4.18 14.62
CA GLN A 307 7.12 2.77 14.73
C GLN A 307 5.74 2.55 15.37
N SER A 308 5.49 3.19 16.51
CA SER A 308 4.22 2.99 17.23
C SER A 308 3.02 3.62 16.53
N ALA A 309 3.20 4.79 15.89
CA ALA A 309 2.11 5.50 15.23
C ALA A 309 1.71 4.87 13.89
N THR A 310 2.59 4.08 13.27
CA THR A 310 2.34 3.41 11.99
C THR A 310 1.99 1.94 12.12
N ALA A 311 2.17 1.32 13.29
CA ALA A 311 1.79 -0.06 13.55
C ALA A 311 0.26 -0.24 13.51
N ASP A 312 -0.19 -1.34 12.92
CA ASP A 312 -1.59 -1.76 12.91
C ASP A 312 -1.72 -3.30 12.96
N ALA A 313 -2.95 -3.80 12.90
CA ALA A 313 -3.23 -5.23 12.99
C ALA A 313 -2.58 -6.08 11.90
N GLN A 314 -2.23 -5.49 10.78
CA GLN A 314 -1.64 -6.21 9.63
C GLN A 314 -0.11 -6.30 9.73
N ASP A 315 0.53 -5.29 10.30
CA ASP A 315 2.00 -5.21 10.35
C ASP A 315 2.63 -6.19 11.35
N LEU A 316 1.86 -6.68 12.32
CA LEU A 316 2.35 -7.50 13.43
C LEU A 316 1.94 -8.98 13.36
N ASN A 317 1.36 -9.44 12.27
CA ASN A 317 1.04 -10.85 12.11
C ASN A 317 2.30 -11.70 11.90
N PRO A 318 2.50 -12.79 12.67
CA PRO A 318 3.64 -13.68 12.49
C PRO A 318 3.72 -14.23 11.07
N GLY A 319 4.86 -14.09 10.43
CA GLY A 319 5.10 -14.58 9.06
C GLY A 319 4.82 -13.55 7.96
N GLN A 320 4.30 -12.38 8.27
CA GLN A 320 4.21 -11.28 7.30
C GLN A 320 5.58 -10.63 7.12
N THR A 321 5.93 -10.42 5.86
CA THR A 321 7.21 -9.80 5.47
C THR A 321 7.09 -8.28 5.29
N GLY A 322 6.05 -7.68 5.86
CA GLY A 322 5.84 -6.23 5.84
C GLY A 322 6.99 -5.51 6.55
N ARG A 323 7.49 -4.44 5.95
CA ARG A 323 8.43 -3.55 6.62
C ARG A 323 7.64 -2.63 7.55
N THR A 324 8.13 -2.50 8.77
CA THR A 324 7.63 -1.51 9.74
C THR A 324 8.51 -0.27 9.71
N GLN A 325 8.01 0.84 10.19
CA GLN A 325 8.80 2.04 10.37
C GLN A 325 9.89 1.84 11.43
N ILE A 326 10.96 2.60 11.28
CA ILE A 326 12.08 2.60 12.22
C ILE A 326 11.63 3.10 13.61
N ASN A 327 12.29 2.62 14.65
CA ASN A 327 12.07 3.11 16.00
C ASN A 327 12.76 4.47 16.18
N LYS A 328 12.08 5.53 15.71
CA LYS A 328 12.54 6.92 15.80
C LYS A 328 11.39 7.79 16.31
N THR A 329 11.70 8.67 17.28
CA THR A 329 10.76 9.70 17.72
C THR A 329 11.03 10.98 16.92
N VAL A 330 9.95 11.57 16.39
CA VAL A 330 9.99 12.80 15.60
C VAL A 330 8.94 13.76 16.12
N SER A 331 9.15 15.06 15.88
CA SER A 331 8.17 16.12 16.15
C SER A 331 7.77 16.91 14.90
N TYR A 332 8.24 16.46 13.73
CA TYR A 332 7.93 17.03 12.43
C TYR A 332 8.02 15.93 11.37
N VAL A 333 6.99 15.80 10.54
CA VAL A 333 6.97 14.88 9.39
C VAL A 333 6.21 15.53 8.23
N ARG A 334 6.81 15.55 7.05
CA ARG A 334 6.17 16.04 5.82
C ARG A 334 6.31 15.04 4.69
N ASN A 335 5.25 14.90 3.89
CA ASN A 335 5.21 14.10 2.67
C ASN A 335 5.91 14.86 1.52
N SER A 336 7.22 14.93 1.57
CA SER A 336 8.02 15.92 0.86
C SER A 336 8.52 15.46 -0.50
N VAL A 337 8.77 14.16 -0.67
CA VAL A 337 9.41 13.60 -1.87
C VAL A 337 8.61 12.42 -2.41
N LYS A 338 8.42 12.40 -3.73
CA LYS A 338 8.00 11.22 -4.47
C LYS A 338 9.20 10.67 -5.22
N ALA A 339 9.49 9.40 -5.01
CA ALA A 339 10.59 8.73 -5.70
C ALA A 339 10.07 7.63 -6.62
N THR A 340 10.77 7.38 -7.70
CA THR A 340 10.56 6.24 -8.57
C THR A 340 11.83 5.44 -8.72
N VAL A 341 11.69 4.12 -8.77
CA VAL A 341 12.78 3.20 -9.11
C VAL A 341 12.30 2.33 -10.27
N ASP A 342 12.98 2.42 -11.40
CA ASP A 342 12.63 1.61 -12.56
C ASP A 342 13.02 0.15 -12.32
N ALA A 343 12.05 -0.75 -12.47
CA ALA A 343 12.21 -2.17 -12.14
C ALA A 343 13.19 -2.91 -13.06
N TYR A 344 13.46 -2.37 -14.25
CA TYR A 344 14.39 -2.94 -15.23
C TYR A 344 15.74 -2.22 -15.25
N THR A 345 15.73 -0.89 -15.33
CA THR A 345 16.94 -0.08 -15.51
C THR A 345 17.63 0.33 -14.21
N SER A 346 17.01 0.16 -13.07
CA SER A 346 17.44 0.63 -11.74
C SER A 346 17.41 2.15 -11.53
N LYS A 347 16.99 2.92 -12.50
CA LYS A 347 17.02 4.38 -12.43
C LYS A 347 16.19 4.87 -11.24
N VAL A 348 16.82 5.64 -10.36
CA VAL A 348 16.16 6.32 -9.23
C VAL A 348 15.93 7.78 -9.62
N GLU A 349 14.71 8.26 -9.45
CA GLU A 349 14.37 9.67 -9.64
C GLU A 349 13.60 10.15 -8.41
N LEU A 350 14.04 11.27 -7.84
CA LEU A 350 13.41 11.92 -6.70
C LEU A 350 12.77 13.22 -7.16
N TYR A 351 11.55 13.49 -6.73
CA TYR A 351 10.80 14.69 -7.10
C TYR A 351 10.34 15.44 -5.85
N GLN A 352 10.57 16.74 -5.84
CA GLN A 352 9.98 17.63 -4.85
C GLN A 352 8.45 17.55 -4.95
N PHE A 353 7.80 17.21 -3.85
CA PHE A 353 6.35 17.13 -3.80
C PHE A 353 5.75 18.23 -2.93
N ASP A 354 6.19 18.39 -1.69
CA ASP A 354 5.84 19.53 -0.83
C ASP A 354 6.77 20.72 -1.13
N THR A 355 6.23 21.72 -1.81
CA THR A 355 6.97 22.95 -2.16
C THR A 355 7.12 23.92 -1.00
N ASP A 356 6.38 23.71 0.09
CA ASP A 356 6.39 24.60 1.26
C ASP A 356 7.26 24.08 2.40
N ASP A 357 7.73 22.82 2.30
CA ASP A 357 8.59 22.23 3.32
C ASP A 357 9.97 22.89 3.38
N PRO A 358 10.31 23.60 4.46
CA PRO A 358 11.61 24.26 4.60
C PRO A 358 12.76 23.26 4.77
N VAL A 359 12.49 22.07 5.34
CA VAL A 359 13.49 21.02 5.53
C VAL A 359 13.93 20.47 4.18
N LEU A 360 12.97 20.17 3.29
CA LEU A 360 13.29 19.73 1.93
C LEU A 360 14.06 20.80 1.15
N LYS A 361 13.62 22.07 1.22
CA LYS A 361 14.34 23.18 0.57
C LYS A 361 15.81 23.25 1.01
N THR A 362 16.06 23.10 2.30
CA THR A 362 17.43 23.08 2.84
C THR A 362 18.24 21.91 2.26
N TRP A 363 17.68 20.71 2.20
CA TRP A 363 18.37 19.56 1.62
C TRP A 363 18.63 19.72 0.12
N MET A 364 17.71 20.32 -0.62
CA MET A 364 17.90 20.62 -2.05
C MET A 364 19.00 21.64 -2.30
N GLU A 365 19.23 22.59 -1.37
CA GLU A 365 20.36 23.52 -1.43
C GLU A 365 21.69 22.84 -1.09
N VAL A 366 21.69 21.92 -0.11
CA VAL A 366 22.90 21.17 0.31
C VAL A 366 23.32 20.16 -0.76
N PHE A 367 22.38 19.50 -1.40
CA PHE A 367 22.59 18.49 -2.44
C PHE A 367 21.86 18.89 -3.73
N PRO A 368 22.37 19.86 -4.48
CA PRO A 368 21.74 20.30 -5.73
C PRO A 368 21.66 19.13 -6.73
N ASP A 369 20.63 19.14 -7.56
CA ASP A 369 20.34 18.14 -8.61
C ASP A 369 19.97 16.73 -8.11
N THR A 370 19.94 16.48 -6.81
CA THR A 370 19.51 15.18 -6.25
C THR A 370 18.00 15.02 -6.34
N VAL A 371 17.25 16.08 -6.04
CA VAL A 371 15.78 16.11 -6.10
C VAL A 371 15.36 17.05 -7.23
N LYS A 372 14.59 16.53 -8.18
CA LYS A 372 14.00 17.30 -9.28
C LYS A 372 12.91 18.22 -8.76
N SER A 373 12.64 19.28 -9.49
CA SER A 373 11.64 20.27 -9.11
C SER A 373 10.20 19.71 -9.11
N ARG A 374 9.29 20.40 -8.44
CA ARG A 374 7.85 20.11 -8.52
C ARG A 374 7.34 20.22 -9.95
N ALA A 375 7.84 21.14 -10.75
CA ALA A 375 7.47 21.28 -12.16
C ALA A 375 7.87 20.06 -12.98
N ASP A 376 9.03 19.45 -12.68
CA ASP A 376 9.44 18.19 -13.33
C ASP A 376 8.52 17.03 -12.95
N PHE A 377 8.03 16.98 -11.72
CA PHE A 377 7.01 16.01 -11.30
C PHE A 377 5.69 16.25 -12.04
N ASP A 378 5.22 17.50 -12.08
CA ASP A 378 3.95 17.85 -12.72
C ASP A 378 3.94 17.54 -14.23
N ALA A 379 5.12 17.53 -14.87
CA ALA A 379 5.29 17.12 -16.26
C ALA A 379 5.17 15.58 -16.47
N GLN A 380 5.25 14.79 -15.40
CA GLN A 380 5.11 13.33 -15.45
C GLN A 380 3.64 12.93 -15.28
N THR A 381 2.82 13.11 -16.31
CA THR A 381 1.36 12.88 -16.25
C THR A 381 1.02 11.48 -15.75
N SER A 382 1.67 10.45 -16.29
CA SER A 382 1.44 9.07 -15.89
C SER A 382 1.82 8.83 -14.42
N LEU A 383 2.94 9.39 -13.95
CA LEU A 383 3.34 9.27 -12.54
C LEU A 383 2.32 9.95 -11.61
N ARG A 384 1.83 11.13 -11.99
CA ARG A 384 0.80 11.85 -11.22
C ARG A 384 -0.47 11.02 -11.04
N ASP A 385 -0.87 10.28 -12.06
CA ASP A 385 -2.08 9.44 -12.03
C ASP A 385 -1.94 8.23 -11.08
N HIS A 386 -0.70 7.80 -10.79
CA HIS A 386 -0.41 6.66 -9.91
C HIS A 386 0.07 7.04 -8.51
N VAL A 387 0.48 8.29 -8.27
CA VAL A 387 0.87 8.73 -6.93
C VAL A 387 -0.35 8.73 -6.01
N ARG A 388 -0.27 7.98 -4.90
CA ARG A 388 -1.31 7.88 -3.88
C ARG A 388 -0.87 8.54 -2.57
N TYR A 389 -1.83 8.83 -1.69
CA TYR A 389 -1.49 9.34 -0.38
C TYR A 389 -0.88 8.21 0.48
N PRO A 390 0.31 8.42 1.09
CA PRO A 390 1.03 7.32 1.76
C PRO A 390 0.36 6.89 3.07
N GLU A 391 0.40 5.59 3.36
CA GLU A 391 -0.24 5.04 4.56
C GLU A 391 0.45 5.49 5.86
N ASP A 392 1.78 5.50 5.92
CA ASP A 392 2.48 5.79 7.17
C ASP A 392 2.21 7.21 7.67
N ILE A 393 2.30 8.22 6.79
CA ILE A 393 1.99 9.58 7.20
C ILE A 393 0.51 9.74 7.57
N PHE A 394 -0.39 9.05 6.86
CA PHE A 394 -1.81 9.08 7.19
C PHE A 394 -2.08 8.46 8.56
N LYS A 395 -1.45 7.35 8.91
CA LYS A 395 -1.55 6.72 10.23
C LYS A 395 -1.07 7.66 11.34
N ILE A 396 0.05 8.36 11.11
CA ILE A 396 0.55 9.39 12.05
C ILE A 396 -0.47 10.53 12.19
N GLN A 397 -0.95 11.05 11.08
CA GLN A 397 -1.90 12.18 11.05
C GLN A 397 -3.23 11.82 11.71
N ARG A 398 -3.82 10.64 11.41
CA ARG A 398 -5.06 10.20 12.06
C ARG A 398 -4.90 10.03 13.57
N SER A 399 -3.75 9.52 14.02
CA SER A 399 -3.44 9.40 15.45
C SER A 399 -3.39 10.76 16.14
N LEU A 400 -2.77 11.76 15.49
CA LEU A 400 -2.72 13.12 16.02
C LEU A 400 -4.07 13.83 15.96
N LEU A 401 -4.86 13.61 14.91
CA LEU A 401 -6.21 14.15 14.80
C LEU A 401 -7.13 13.73 15.95
N THR A 402 -6.87 12.60 16.62
CA THR A 402 -7.65 12.17 17.79
C THR A 402 -7.68 13.22 18.89
N ARG A 403 -6.69 14.10 18.95
CA ARG A 403 -6.57 15.18 19.97
C ARG A 403 -6.52 16.55 19.31
N TYR A 404 -5.74 16.69 18.26
CA TYR A 404 -5.42 17.98 17.65
C TYR A 404 -6.48 18.48 16.64
N HIS A 405 -7.65 17.81 16.54
CA HIS A 405 -8.82 18.37 15.89
C HIS A 405 -9.53 19.42 16.77
N VAL A 406 -9.26 19.43 18.08
CA VAL A 406 -9.88 20.34 19.05
C VAL A 406 -9.19 21.70 19.00
N ASP A 407 -9.97 22.77 18.85
CA ASP A 407 -9.45 24.15 18.77
C ASP A 407 -9.33 24.83 20.14
N SER A 408 -10.24 24.51 21.07
CA SER A 408 -10.30 25.16 22.37
C SER A 408 -9.25 24.61 23.33
N PRO A 409 -8.35 25.44 23.88
CA PRO A 409 -7.40 25.01 24.91
C PRO A 409 -8.06 24.40 26.14
N GLN A 410 -9.26 24.87 26.53
CA GLN A 410 -10.01 24.33 27.63
C GLN A 410 -10.55 22.94 27.35
N THR A 411 -11.14 22.72 26.19
CA THR A 411 -11.64 21.42 25.73
C THR A 411 -10.48 20.44 25.58
N PHE A 412 -9.35 20.88 25.05
CA PHE A 412 -8.14 20.09 24.92
C PHE A 412 -7.60 19.67 26.31
N PHE A 413 -7.50 20.60 27.25
CA PHE A 413 -7.06 20.32 28.63
C PHE A 413 -7.94 19.30 29.34
N GLN A 414 -9.25 19.36 29.10
CA GLN A 414 -10.23 18.44 29.69
C GLN A 414 -10.35 17.10 28.94
N ALA A 415 -9.75 16.98 27.76
CA ALA A 415 -9.91 15.84 26.86
C ALA A 415 -11.39 15.46 26.60
N SER A 416 -12.30 16.45 26.61
CA SER A 416 -13.75 16.20 26.65
C SER A 416 -14.34 15.83 25.28
N ASP A 417 -13.61 16.08 24.18
CA ASP A 417 -14.05 15.78 22.82
C ASP A 417 -13.00 14.99 22.02
N PHE A 418 -12.13 14.28 22.70
CA PHE A 418 -11.09 13.49 22.04
C PHE A 418 -11.67 12.23 21.37
N TRP A 419 -10.96 11.78 20.35
CA TRP A 419 -11.22 10.54 19.64
C TRP A 419 -10.16 9.48 19.93
N SER A 420 -10.37 8.29 19.41
CA SER A 420 -9.39 7.19 19.37
C SER A 420 -9.44 6.49 18.01
N VAL A 421 -8.32 5.94 17.61
CA VAL A 421 -8.30 4.98 16.48
C VAL A 421 -8.86 3.66 17.02
N PRO A 422 -9.89 3.07 16.39
CA PRO A 422 -10.45 1.81 16.86
C PRO A 422 -9.50 0.64 16.60
N SER A 423 -9.56 -0.38 17.45
CA SER A 423 -8.92 -1.66 17.18
C SER A 423 -9.58 -2.36 15.99
N ASP A 424 -8.83 -3.25 15.32
CA ASP A 424 -9.37 -4.03 14.20
C ASP A 424 -10.47 -4.98 14.70
N PRO A 425 -11.74 -4.82 14.27
CA PRO A 425 -12.84 -5.67 14.73
C PRO A 425 -12.78 -7.09 14.16
N THR A 426 -11.99 -7.33 13.12
CA THR A 426 -11.87 -8.64 12.47
C THR A 426 -10.77 -9.51 13.07
N ASP A 427 -9.85 -8.92 13.84
CA ASP A 427 -8.85 -9.62 14.64
C ASP A 427 -9.32 -9.74 16.10
N PRO A 428 -9.65 -10.94 16.60
CA PRO A 428 -10.18 -11.12 17.95
C PRO A 428 -9.20 -10.70 19.06
N ASP A 429 -7.91 -10.66 18.77
CA ASP A 429 -6.85 -10.31 19.73
C ASP A 429 -6.39 -8.85 19.61
N ALA A 430 -6.89 -8.10 18.63
CA ALA A 430 -6.43 -6.74 18.32
C ALA A 430 -6.55 -5.79 19.50
N GLU A 431 -7.67 -5.80 20.23
CA GLU A 431 -7.90 -4.94 21.40
C GLU A 431 -6.89 -5.23 22.52
N GLN A 432 -6.61 -6.50 22.81
CA GLN A 432 -5.66 -6.90 23.85
C GLN A 432 -4.21 -6.56 23.47
N ARG A 433 -3.90 -6.63 22.19
CA ARG A 433 -2.58 -6.34 21.63
C ARG A 433 -2.37 -4.86 21.31
N GLY A 434 -3.41 -4.03 21.45
CA GLY A 434 -3.37 -2.61 21.12
C GLY A 434 -3.15 -2.34 19.61
N LEU A 435 -3.74 -3.17 18.76
CA LEU A 435 -3.57 -3.09 17.31
C LEU A 435 -4.71 -2.30 16.66
N ASP A 436 -4.36 -1.21 16.05
CA ASP A 436 -5.26 -0.33 15.34
C ASP A 436 -5.84 -0.99 14.08
N GLN A 437 -7.07 -0.61 13.74
CA GLN A 437 -7.67 -0.98 12.45
C GLN A 437 -6.86 -0.34 11.31
N PRO A 438 -6.44 -1.12 10.29
CA PRO A 438 -5.73 -0.59 9.14
C PRO A 438 -6.59 0.41 8.35
N PRO A 439 -6.02 1.49 7.81
CA PRO A 439 -6.68 2.31 6.82
C PRO A 439 -6.84 1.53 5.50
N TYR A 440 -7.67 2.01 4.59
CA TYR A 440 -7.90 1.33 3.32
C TYR A 440 -8.05 2.30 2.16
N TYR A 441 -7.48 1.92 1.00
CA TYR A 441 -7.68 2.60 -0.27
C TYR A 441 -8.92 2.06 -0.97
N PHE A 442 -9.68 2.95 -1.61
CA PHE A 442 -10.72 2.59 -2.55
C PHE A 442 -11.16 3.79 -3.39
N VAL A 443 -11.89 3.54 -4.47
CA VAL A 443 -12.54 4.59 -5.25
C VAL A 443 -13.92 4.85 -4.67
N ALA A 444 -14.19 6.10 -4.34
CA ALA A 444 -15.49 6.54 -3.84
C ALA A 444 -15.81 7.96 -4.34
N SER A 445 -17.04 8.42 -4.10
CA SER A 445 -17.39 9.81 -4.32
C SER A 445 -16.53 10.74 -3.48
N ASP A 446 -15.94 11.74 -4.14
CA ASP A 446 -15.26 12.82 -3.44
C ASP A 446 -16.25 13.58 -2.56
N PRO A 447 -15.90 13.90 -1.30
CA PRO A 447 -16.81 14.54 -0.35
C PRO A 447 -17.33 15.92 -0.76
N GLU A 448 -16.64 16.61 -1.67
CA GLU A 448 -17.00 17.96 -2.13
C GLU A 448 -17.59 17.96 -3.53
N SER A 449 -16.94 17.28 -4.48
CA SER A 449 -17.35 17.31 -5.89
C SER A 449 -18.35 16.20 -6.26
N GLY A 450 -18.39 15.10 -5.50
CA GLY A 450 -19.16 13.90 -5.83
C GLY A 450 -18.55 13.03 -6.94
N GLU A 451 -17.41 13.44 -7.51
CA GLU A 451 -16.73 12.70 -8.58
C GLU A 451 -15.96 11.49 -8.02
N PRO A 452 -15.76 10.43 -8.83
CA PRO A 452 -14.96 9.28 -8.42
C PRO A 452 -13.52 9.68 -8.11
N THR A 453 -13.07 9.38 -6.89
CA THR A 453 -11.74 9.74 -6.39
C THR A 453 -11.10 8.56 -5.68
N PHE A 454 -9.84 8.31 -5.96
CA PHE A 454 -9.05 7.34 -5.20
C PHE A 454 -8.63 7.95 -3.86
N GLN A 455 -9.03 7.32 -2.77
CA GLN A 455 -8.95 7.85 -1.42
C GLN A 455 -8.32 6.86 -0.47
N LEU A 456 -7.64 7.38 0.56
CA LEU A 456 -7.23 6.62 1.74
C LEU A 456 -8.11 7.04 2.91
N THR A 457 -8.67 6.08 3.62
CA THR A 457 -9.72 6.34 4.61
C THR A 457 -9.51 5.60 5.92
N SER A 458 -10.02 6.17 6.98
CA SER A 458 -10.09 5.57 8.32
C SER A 458 -11.27 6.15 9.08
N VAL A 459 -11.70 5.45 10.11
CA VAL A 459 -12.68 5.95 11.07
C VAL A 459 -12.04 6.24 12.42
N LEU A 460 -12.64 7.15 13.18
CA LEU A 460 -12.26 7.46 14.55
C LEU A 460 -13.49 7.26 15.45
N THR A 461 -13.28 6.63 16.57
CA THR A 461 -14.31 6.46 17.60
C THR A 461 -14.15 7.53 18.68
N ARG A 462 -15.17 7.76 19.50
CA ARG A 462 -15.04 8.64 20.65
C ARG A 462 -14.12 8.03 21.70
N LEU A 463 -13.36 8.86 22.37
CA LEU A 463 -12.43 8.41 23.41
C LEU A 463 -13.18 7.56 24.46
N ASN A 464 -12.68 6.35 24.72
CA ASN A 464 -13.24 5.37 25.67
C ASN A 464 -14.68 4.93 25.35
N ARG A 465 -15.14 5.08 24.10
CA ARG A 465 -16.47 4.63 23.68
C ARG A 465 -16.39 3.98 22.28
N PRO A 466 -17.04 2.84 22.06
CA PRO A 466 -16.99 2.15 20.77
C PRO A 466 -17.96 2.75 19.73
N ILE A 467 -18.40 4.00 19.91
CA ILE A 467 -19.28 4.72 18.99
C ILE A 467 -18.47 5.57 18.02
N LEU A 468 -18.98 5.73 16.80
CA LEU A 468 -18.34 6.50 15.75
C LEU A 468 -18.28 7.98 16.10
N GLY A 469 -17.12 8.59 15.96
CA GLY A 469 -16.87 10.02 16.19
C GLY A 469 -16.63 10.78 14.88
N ALA A 470 -15.84 10.21 13.98
CA ALA A 470 -15.52 10.83 12.69
C ALA A 470 -15.14 9.78 11.65
N TYR A 471 -15.29 10.20 10.38
CA TYR A 471 -14.76 9.51 9.20
C TYR A 471 -13.73 10.43 8.55
N VAL A 472 -12.53 9.91 8.35
CA VAL A 472 -11.41 10.67 7.79
C VAL A 472 -11.05 10.10 6.44
N THR A 473 -10.98 10.96 5.43
CA THR A 473 -10.54 10.56 4.09
C THR A 473 -9.54 11.58 3.54
N VAL A 474 -8.59 11.11 2.74
CA VAL A 474 -7.62 11.95 2.04
C VAL A 474 -7.57 11.59 0.56
N SER A 475 -7.62 12.61 -0.29
CA SER A 475 -7.62 12.44 -1.73
C SER A 475 -6.23 12.13 -2.27
N SER A 476 -6.17 11.22 -3.27
CA SER A 476 -5.00 10.97 -4.11
C SER A 476 -5.17 11.51 -5.54
N ASN A 477 -6.26 12.20 -5.85
CA ASN A 477 -6.42 12.82 -7.16
C ASN A 477 -5.40 13.96 -7.36
N PRO A 478 -4.81 14.10 -8.55
CA PRO A 478 -3.84 15.17 -8.81
C PRO A 478 -4.34 16.58 -8.51
N GLU A 479 -5.63 16.85 -8.72
CA GLU A 479 -6.25 18.17 -8.58
C GLU A 479 -6.37 18.61 -7.11
N ASN A 480 -6.61 17.67 -6.21
CA ASN A 480 -6.82 17.94 -4.78
C ASN A 480 -6.04 16.97 -3.87
N TYR A 481 -4.89 16.52 -4.34
CA TYR A 481 -4.03 15.60 -3.61
C TYR A 481 -3.69 16.13 -2.21
N GLY A 482 -3.87 15.28 -1.21
CA GLY A 482 -3.55 15.59 0.18
C GLY A 482 -4.63 16.39 0.91
N GLN A 483 -5.72 16.78 0.22
CA GLN A 483 -6.86 17.35 0.88
C GLN A 483 -7.53 16.30 1.76
N MET A 484 -7.55 16.56 3.05
CA MET A 484 -8.14 15.68 4.06
C MET A 484 -9.51 16.21 4.45
N THR A 485 -10.51 15.33 4.42
CA THR A 485 -11.88 15.66 4.85
C THR A 485 -12.22 14.85 6.10
N VAL A 486 -12.70 15.53 7.13
CA VAL A 486 -13.18 14.94 8.37
C VAL A 486 -14.70 15.12 8.46
N LYS A 487 -15.45 14.06 8.22
CA LYS A 487 -16.90 14.03 8.45
C LYS A 487 -17.13 13.75 9.94
N GLN A 488 -17.53 14.78 10.69
CA GLN A 488 -17.71 14.70 12.13
C GLN A 488 -19.15 14.44 12.52
N LEU A 489 -19.38 13.45 13.36
CA LEU A 489 -20.71 13.14 13.88
C LEU A 489 -21.10 14.11 15.03
N PRO A 490 -22.40 14.42 15.19
CA PRO A 490 -22.88 15.19 16.33
C PRO A 490 -22.46 14.57 17.67
N SER A 491 -22.25 15.41 18.70
CA SER A 491 -21.78 14.94 20.01
C SER A 491 -22.74 13.97 20.71
N ASN A 492 -24.02 14.01 20.37
CA ASN A 492 -25.07 13.10 20.85
C ASN A 492 -25.32 11.87 19.96
N SER A 493 -24.57 11.72 18.87
CA SER A 493 -24.71 10.56 17.99
C SER A 493 -24.36 9.25 18.69
N GLN A 494 -25.13 8.19 18.38
CA GLN A 494 -24.93 6.83 18.87
C GLN A 494 -24.62 5.85 17.72
N ARG A 495 -24.07 6.35 16.60
CA ARG A 495 -23.73 5.49 15.46
C ARG A 495 -22.65 4.49 15.84
N SER A 496 -22.81 3.28 15.34
CA SER A 496 -21.90 2.17 15.62
C SER A 496 -20.47 2.51 15.18
N GLY A 497 -19.50 2.28 16.06
CA GLY A 497 -18.10 2.14 15.61
C GLY A 497 -17.86 0.77 14.99
N PRO A 498 -16.66 0.51 14.43
CA PRO A 498 -16.36 -0.73 13.71
C PRO A 498 -16.70 -2.00 14.49
N GLN A 499 -16.33 -2.07 15.78
CA GLN A 499 -16.62 -3.23 16.64
C GLN A 499 -18.13 -3.45 16.85
N GLN A 500 -18.88 -2.35 17.07
CA GLN A 500 -20.32 -2.44 17.28
C GLN A 500 -21.08 -2.78 15.97
N ALA A 501 -20.55 -2.40 14.83
CA ALA A 501 -21.10 -2.78 13.53
C ALA A 501 -20.79 -4.24 13.20
N PHE A 502 -19.56 -4.68 13.41
CA PHE A 502 -19.09 -6.03 13.05
C PHE A 502 -19.75 -7.13 13.88
N ASN A 503 -19.92 -6.93 15.20
CA ASN A 503 -20.50 -7.96 16.08
C ASN A 503 -21.89 -8.41 15.63
N PRO A 504 -22.89 -7.54 15.38
CA PRO A 504 -24.19 -7.95 14.84
C PRO A 504 -24.08 -8.58 13.45
N MET A 505 -23.18 -8.11 12.57
CA MET A 505 -22.97 -8.70 11.25
C MET A 505 -22.52 -10.16 11.36
N ARG A 506 -21.61 -10.46 12.28
CA ARG A 506 -21.09 -11.81 12.53
C ARG A 506 -22.12 -12.71 13.23
N THR A 507 -22.92 -12.16 14.16
CA THR A 507 -23.88 -12.91 14.98
C THR A 507 -25.28 -12.97 14.41
N ASP A 508 -25.54 -12.32 13.27
CA ASP A 508 -26.80 -12.53 12.54
C ASP A 508 -27.02 -14.04 12.31
N ARG A 509 -28.27 -14.47 12.49
CA ARG A 509 -28.58 -15.90 12.44
C ARG A 509 -28.14 -16.57 11.15
N THR A 510 -28.43 -15.95 10.02
CA THR A 510 -28.10 -16.49 8.68
C THR A 510 -26.59 -16.54 8.47
N VAL A 511 -25.88 -15.49 8.88
CA VAL A 511 -24.42 -15.41 8.81
C VAL A 511 -23.78 -16.44 9.74
N ALA A 512 -24.22 -16.53 10.99
CA ALA A 512 -23.67 -17.46 11.98
C ALA A 512 -23.88 -18.94 11.59
N GLU A 513 -25.05 -19.29 11.04
CA GLU A 513 -25.31 -20.64 10.52
C GLU A 513 -24.39 -20.97 9.32
N SER A 514 -24.18 -20.02 8.42
CA SER A 514 -23.28 -20.17 7.27
C SER A 514 -21.81 -20.30 7.70
N LEU A 515 -21.37 -19.47 8.66
CA LEU A 515 -20.00 -19.53 9.22
C LEU A 515 -19.73 -20.88 9.88
N LYS A 516 -20.65 -21.33 10.75
CA LYS A 516 -20.52 -22.63 11.43
C LYS A 516 -20.43 -23.81 10.46
N SER A 517 -21.20 -23.77 9.38
CA SER A 517 -21.14 -24.81 8.33
C SER A 517 -19.79 -24.77 7.61
N LEU A 518 -19.29 -23.56 7.29
CA LEU A 518 -18.06 -23.36 6.55
C LEU A 518 -16.80 -23.72 7.37
N GLU A 519 -16.76 -23.37 8.65
CA GLU A 519 -15.64 -23.65 9.58
C GLU A 519 -15.38 -25.16 9.76
N ASN A 520 -16.37 -26.01 9.47
CA ASN A 520 -16.17 -27.47 9.49
C ASN A 520 -15.32 -27.99 8.31
N THR A 521 -15.25 -27.27 7.20
CA THR A 521 -14.63 -27.72 5.95
C THR A 521 -13.56 -26.79 5.42
N ALA A 522 -13.48 -25.57 5.96
CA ALA A 522 -12.57 -24.53 5.50
C ALA A 522 -12.07 -23.66 6.66
N THR A 523 -10.92 -23.05 6.46
CA THR A 523 -10.44 -21.94 7.28
C THR A 523 -11.10 -20.64 6.79
N VAL A 524 -11.70 -19.91 7.72
CA VAL A 524 -12.42 -18.67 7.44
C VAL A 524 -11.57 -17.46 7.84
N THR A 525 -11.47 -16.50 6.94
CA THR A 525 -10.75 -15.23 7.18
C THR A 525 -11.63 -14.05 6.79
N PHE A 526 -11.76 -13.07 7.66
CA PHE A 526 -12.39 -11.81 7.33
C PHE A 526 -11.33 -10.85 6.76
N GLY A 527 -11.69 -10.14 5.70
CA GLY A 527 -10.92 -8.98 5.25
C GLY A 527 -11.20 -7.75 6.13
N ASN A 528 -10.55 -6.64 5.82
CA ASN A 528 -10.76 -5.38 6.55
C ASN A 528 -12.23 -4.95 6.48
N LEU A 529 -12.80 -4.57 7.61
CA LEU A 529 -14.13 -3.96 7.66
C LEU A 529 -14.07 -2.55 7.07
N LEU A 530 -14.81 -2.32 6.00
CA LEU A 530 -14.94 -1.00 5.39
C LEU A 530 -16.12 -0.27 6.00
N THR A 531 -15.93 0.98 6.41
CA THR A 531 -16.99 1.92 6.79
C THR A 531 -17.09 2.95 5.69
N LEU A 532 -18.21 3.01 4.98
CA LEU A 532 -18.37 3.81 3.79
C LEU A 532 -19.51 4.81 3.99
N PRO A 533 -19.25 6.13 3.90
CA PRO A 533 -20.31 7.11 3.73
C PRO A 533 -21.03 6.86 2.39
N VAL A 534 -22.35 6.83 2.41
CA VAL A 534 -23.18 6.63 1.21
C VAL A 534 -24.29 7.66 1.17
N GLY A 535 -24.40 8.38 0.07
CA GLY A 535 -25.30 9.52 -0.03
C GLY A 535 -24.94 10.62 0.96
N ASP A 536 -25.94 11.20 1.62
CA ASP A 536 -25.77 12.31 2.56
C ASP A 536 -25.47 11.86 4.01
N ASN A 537 -26.31 10.97 4.56
CA ASN A 537 -26.28 10.57 5.98
C ASN A 537 -26.24 9.06 6.19
N GLY A 538 -26.07 8.26 5.12
CA GLY A 538 -25.98 6.80 5.22
C GLY A 538 -24.59 6.32 5.56
N ILE A 539 -24.51 5.20 6.29
CA ILE A 539 -23.29 4.48 6.55
C ILE A 539 -23.48 3.03 6.07
N LEU A 540 -22.60 2.60 5.18
CA LEU A 540 -22.54 1.22 4.73
C LEU A 540 -21.27 0.55 5.30
N TYR A 541 -21.47 -0.50 6.09
CA TYR A 541 -20.38 -1.36 6.55
C TYR A 541 -20.29 -2.55 5.61
N VAL A 542 -19.08 -2.89 5.19
CA VAL A 542 -18.81 -3.99 4.27
C VAL A 542 -17.62 -4.80 4.77
N VAL A 543 -17.78 -6.11 4.91
CA VAL A 543 -16.68 -7.01 5.24
C VAL A 543 -16.66 -8.18 4.28
N PRO A 544 -15.57 -8.39 3.53
CA PRO A 544 -15.40 -9.58 2.70
C PRO A 544 -15.04 -10.77 3.57
N LEU A 545 -15.64 -11.92 3.27
CA LEU A 545 -15.42 -13.19 3.93
C LEU A 545 -14.74 -14.15 2.96
N TYR A 546 -13.56 -14.63 3.33
CA TYR A 546 -12.77 -15.59 2.57
C TYR A 546 -12.84 -16.97 3.19
N ALA A 547 -12.83 -17.98 2.33
CA ALA A 547 -12.76 -19.37 2.72
C ALA A 547 -11.58 -20.04 2.02
N GLN A 548 -10.80 -20.81 2.79
CA GLN A 548 -9.71 -21.62 2.31
C GLN A 548 -10.01 -23.08 2.67
N ALA A 549 -10.21 -23.92 1.65
CA ALA A 549 -10.45 -25.35 1.85
C ALA A 549 -9.31 -26.00 2.65
N GLN A 550 -9.57 -27.17 3.27
CA GLN A 550 -8.50 -27.93 3.92
C GLN A 550 -7.64 -28.64 2.87
N GLY A 551 -6.31 -28.47 2.94
CA GLY A 551 -5.36 -29.09 2.02
C GLY A 551 -4.08 -28.25 1.85
N GLU A 552 -3.00 -28.90 1.39
CA GLU A 552 -1.68 -28.26 1.26
C GLU A 552 -1.62 -27.18 0.16
N GLU A 553 -2.46 -27.31 -0.88
CA GLU A 553 -2.52 -26.37 -2.01
C GLU A 553 -3.69 -25.39 -1.93
N ALA A 554 -4.39 -25.36 -0.80
CA ALA A 554 -5.56 -24.51 -0.63
C ALA A 554 -5.18 -23.04 -0.42
N PHE A 555 -5.96 -22.14 -0.98
CA PHE A 555 -5.78 -20.69 -0.89
C PHE A 555 -7.10 -19.99 -0.63
N PRO A 556 -7.09 -18.79 -0.03
CA PRO A 556 -8.31 -18.06 0.29
C PRO A 556 -9.02 -17.58 -0.98
N ARG A 557 -10.33 -17.82 -1.06
CA ARG A 557 -11.22 -17.29 -2.10
C ARG A 557 -12.32 -16.47 -1.46
N LEU A 558 -12.77 -15.44 -2.12
CA LEU A 558 -13.91 -14.67 -1.64
C LEU A 558 -15.17 -15.55 -1.66
N PHE A 559 -15.72 -15.80 -0.47
CA PHE A 559 -16.91 -16.65 -0.32
C PHE A 559 -18.19 -15.84 -0.24
N ARG A 560 -18.20 -14.76 0.56
CA ARG A 560 -19.33 -13.85 0.75
C ARG A 560 -18.86 -12.43 1.02
N VAL A 561 -19.75 -11.50 0.82
CA VAL A 561 -19.64 -10.13 1.29
C VAL A 561 -20.78 -9.87 2.26
N ILE A 562 -20.44 -9.52 3.49
CA ILE A 562 -21.43 -9.20 4.52
C ILE A 562 -21.56 -7.69 4.58
N THR A 563 -22.79 -7.18 4.55
CA THR A 563 -23.07 -5.75 4.56
C THR A 563 -24.06 -5.38 5.65
N ARG A 564 -23.93 -4.17 6.17
CA ARG A 564 -24.86 -3.56 7.12
C ARG A 564 -25.04 -2.09 6.75
N PHE A 565 -26.27 -1.64 6.65
CA PHE A 565 -26.60 -0.24 6.42
C PHE A 565 -27.17 0.39 7.69
N GLU A 566 -26.70 1.60 8.03
CA GLU A 566 -27.22 2.42 9.14
C GLU A 566 -27.61 3.81 8.66
N SER A 567 -28.74 4.30 9.18
CA SER A 567 -29.18 5.69 9.05
C SER A 567 -29.86 6.16 10.36
N ALA A 568 -30.22 7.44 10.49
CA ALA A 568 -30.81 7.97 11.72
C ALA A 568 -32.14 7.33 12.10
N ASP A 569 -32.89 6.85 11.13
CA ASP A 569 -34.22 6.23 11.26
C ASP A 569 -34.20 4.70 11.19
N ARG A 570 -33.04 4.11 10.91
CA ARG A 570 -32.87 2.66 10.74
C ARG A 570 -31.50 2.20 11.30
N VAL A 571 -31.56 1.16 12.11
CA VAL A 571 -30.38 0.44 12.60
C VAL A 571 -30.41 -0.99 12.05
#